data_5e75e2e8e98a27a1059e7fc0beba7330
#
_entry.id   5e75e2e8e98a27a1059e7fc0beba7330
#
_cell.length_a   1.000
_cell.length_b   1.000
_cell.length_c   1.000
_cell.angle_alpha   90.00
_cell.angle_beta   90.00
_cell.angle_gamma   90.00
#
_symmetry.space_group_name_H-M   'P 1'
#
loop_
_entity.id
_entity.type
_entity.pdbx_description
1 polymer ?
#
loop_
_entity_poly.entity_id
_entity_poly.type
_entity_poly.pdbx_seq_one_letter_code
_entity_poly.pdbx_strand_id
1 'polypeptide(L)'
;GIIVAPLALADLVLTPADKQGAVLIDFGAGVTSVTIFKNGRLVALTVVPLGAGLITRDIMSLRVTEMEAERLKRTYGSALPLDRDKEQQKIEINKMDDYRSQEMLLADLNEIIEARSREIVKNAYARLEDAGVAKEPGFSVTIAGCGSALSNLREAVSECFDMEVHYPLIRKGTIDSSVEMIANNPDFTTAVALLLHGKENCALRQEPKTEPKVTRVQPKVTVEEPTPKVE
;
A
#
# COMPACT_ATOMS: atom_id res chain seq x y z
N GLY A 1 6.38 6.87 -16.47
CA GLY A 1 6.35 5.41 -16.48
C GLY A 1 5.20 4.86 -15.64
N ILE A 2 4.97 3.57 -15.72
CA ILE A 2 4.02 2.85 -14.87
C ILE A 2 4.85 1.89 -14.01
N ILE A 3 4.60 1.87 -12.71
CA ILE A 3 5.27 0.97 -11.75
C ILE A 3 4.20 0.16 -11.05
N VAL A 4 4.41 -1.14 -10.93
CA VAL A 4 3.54 -2.04 -10.18
C VAL A 4 3.90 -1.93 -8.70
N ALA A 5 3.07 -1.27 -7.91
CA ALA A 5 3.36 -0.93 -6.52
C ALA A 5 3.76 -2.14 -5.65
N PRO A 6 3.06 -3.29 -5.67
CA PRO A 6 3.48 -4.47 -4.90
C PRO A 6 4.86 -5.01 -5.26
N LEU A 7 5.31 -4.86 -6.51
CA LEU A 7 6.66 -5.28 -6.92
C LEU A 7 7.71 -4.30 -6.42
N ALA A 8 7.45 -2.99 -6.52
CA ALA A 8 8.33 -1.98 -5.95
C ALA A 8 8.48 -2.18 -4.42
N LEU A 9 7.38 -2.47 -3.74
CA LEU A 9 7.38 -2.79 -2.32
C LEU A 9 8.20 -4.04 -2.02
N ALA A 10 8.04 -5.11 -2.79
CA ALA A 10 8.82 -6.34 -2.63
C ALA A 10 10.34 -6.12 -2.80
N ASP A 11 10.73 -5.22 -3.70
CA ASP A 11 12.15 -4.89 -3.89
C ASP A 11 12.74 -4.08 -2.73
N LEU A 12 11.90 -3.29 -2.04
CA LEU A 12 12.31 -2.55 -0.86
C LEU A 12 12.44 -3.45 0.38
N VAL A 13 11.46 -4.33 0.61
CA VAL A 13 11.30 -5.01 1.90
C VAL A 13 11.79 -6.47 1.92
N LEU A 14 11.90 -7.13 0.76
CA LEU A 14 12.37 -8.51 0.67
C LEU A 14 13.81 -8.58 0.17
N THR A 15 14.63 -9.39 0.85
CA THR A 15 15.97 -9.73 0.36
C THR A 15 15.91 -10.82 -0.72
N PRO A 16 16.99 -11.05 -1.49
CA PRO A 16 17.08 -12.22 -2.38
C PRO A 16 16.91 -13.56 -1.65
N ALA A 17 17.31 -13.62 -0.37
CA ALA A 17 17.13 -14.82 0.45
C ALA A 17 15.65 -15.01 0.81
N ASP A 18 14.94 -13.95 1.20
CA ASP A 18 13.51 -14.01 1.50
C ASP A 18 12.71 -14.45 0.27
N LYS A 19 13.07 -13.98 -0.91
CA LYS A 19 12.40 -14.36 -2.17
C LYS A 19 12.55 -15.86 -2.56
N GLN A 20 13.28 -16.67 -1.77
CA GLN A 20 13.27 -18.13 -1.94
C GLN A 20 11.94 -18.76 -1.56
N GLY A 21 11.23 -18.18 -0.55
CA GLY A 21 9.89 -18.59 -0.12
C GLY A 21 9.22 -17.47 0.65
N ALA A 22 8.63 -16.48 -0.03
CA ALA A 22 8.01 -15.33 0.61
C ALA A 22 6.60 -15.05 0.11
N VAL A 23 5.74 -14.69 1.05
CA VAL A 23 4.45 -14.06 0.79
C VAL A 23 4.53 -12.63 1.30
N LEU A 24 4.33 -11.65 0.43
CA LEU A 24 4.21 -10.24 0.80
C LEU A 24 2.75 -9.83 0.69
N ILE A 25 2.17 -9.37 1.80
CA ILE A 25 0.80 -8.86 1.84
C ILE A 25 0.85 -7.35 2.11
N ASP A 26 0.37 -6.56 1.15
CA ASP A 26 0.22 -5.11 1.28
C ASP A 26 -1.25 -4.80 1.64
N PHE A 27 -1.50 -4.51 2.91
CA PHE A 27 -2.81 -4.09 3.42
C PHE A 27 -3.03 -2.60 3.14
N GLY A 28 -3.54 -2.29 1.95
CA GLY A 28 -3.91 -0.91 1.57
C GLY A 28 -5.26 -0.47 2.14
N ALA A 29 -5.64 0.77 1.85
CA ALA A 29 -6.95 1.31 2.26
C ALA A 29 -8.10 0.71 1.43
N GLY A 30 -7.97 0.64 0.11
CA GLY A 30 -9.01 0.12 -0.78
C GLY A 30 -8.88 -1.37 -1.13
N VAL A 31 -7.67 -1.86 -1.18
CA VAL A 31 -7.34 -3.22 -1.63
C VAL A 31 -6.25 -3.83 -0.78
N THR A 32 -6.20 -5.16 -0.76
CA THR A 32 -5.07 -5.92 -0.21
C THR A 32 -4.39 -6.67 -1.35
N SER A 33 -3.10 -6.43 -1.55
CA SER A 33 -2.31 -7.13 -2.57
C SER A 33 -1.54 -8.29 -1.95
N VAL A 34 -1.54 -9.43 -2.63
CA VAL A 34 -0.78 -10.62 -2.23
C VAL A 34 0.23 -10.94 -3.33
N THR A 35 1.52 -10.89 -2.98
CA THR A 35 2.62 -11.16 -3.90
C THR A 35 3.43 -12.35 -3.38
N ILE A 36 3.63 -13.37 -4.20
CA ILE A 36 4.23 -14.63 -3.81
C ILE A 36 5.50 -14.85 -4.62
N PHE A 37 6.60 -15.07 -3.91
CA PHE A 37 7.91 -15.42 -4.49
C PHE A 37 8.29 -16.83 -4.08
N LYS A 38 8.83 -17.60 -5.04
CA LYS A 38 9.41 -18.93 -4.83
C LYS A 38 10.65 -19.09 -5.68
N ASN A 39 11.71 -19.60 -5.10
CA ASN A 39 13.00 -19.79 -5.78
C ASN A 39 13.51 -18.51 -6.47
N GLY A 40 13.34 -17.36 -5.82
CA GLY A 40 13.74 -16.05 -6.32
C GLY A 40 12.86 -15.48 -7.44
N ARG A 41 11.74 -16.14 -7.80
CA ARG A 41 10.87 -15.74 -8.90
C ARG A 41 9.48 -15.37 -8.39
N LEU A 42 8.86 -14.39 -9.04
CA LEU A 42 7.45 -14.08 -8.84
C LEU A 42 6.59 -15.26 -9.35
N VAL A 43 5.80 -15.84 -8.45
CA VAL A 43 4.86 -16.93 -8.77
C VAL A 43 3.45 -16.40 -9.00
N ALA A 44 3.01 -15.50 -8.11
CA ALA A 44 1.69 -14.88 -8.20
C ALA A 44 1.71 -13.45 -7.67
N LEU A 45 0.89 -12.60 -8.29
CA LEU A 45 0.53 -11.29 -7.79
C LEU A 45 -0.99 -11.16 -7.98
N THR A 46 -1.71 -11.09 -6.88
CA THR A 46 -3.17 -10.99 -6.88
C THR A 46 -3.61 -9.81 -6.01
N VAL A 47 -4.79 -9.30 -6.31
CA VAL A 47 -5.39 -8.18 -5.57
C VAL A 47 -6.75 -8.61 -5.06
N VAL A 48 -6.95 -8.51 -3.76
CA VAL A 48 -8.23 -8.69 -3.10
C VAL A 48 -8.89 -7.30 -3.00
N PRO A 49 -10.13 -7.09 -3.49
CA PRO A 49 -10.79 -5.79 -3.46
C PRO A 49 -11.37 -5.46 -2.07
N LEU A 50 -10.66 -5.81 -1.02
CA LEU A 50 -10.95 -5.55 0.38
C LEU A 50 -9.72 -4.93 1.01
N GLY A 51 -9.86 -3.76 1.62
CA GLY A 51 -8.79 -3.06 2.30
C GLY A 51 -9.23 -2.49 3.65
N ALA A 52 -8.30 -1.94 4.41
CA ALA A 52 -8.52 -1.43 5.76
C ALA A 52 -9.54 -0.27 5.83
N GLY A 53 -9.81 0.40 4.71
CA GLY A 53 -10.86 1.42 4.61
C GLY A 53 -12.28 0.85 4.76
N LEU A 54 -12.49 -0.45 4.50
CA LEU A 54 -13.76 -1.10 4.78
C LEU A 54 -14.03 -1.21 6.28
N ILE A 55 -13.00 -1.43 7.09
CA ILE A 55 -13.11 -1.40 8.56
C ILE A 55 -13.63 -0.03 9.01
N THR A 56 -13.04 1.05 8.48
CA THR A 56 -13.48 2.43 8.79
C THR A 56 -14.95 2.63 8.39
N ARG A 57 -15.34 2.14 7.21
CA ARG A 57 -16.72 2.24 6.72
C ARG A 57 -17.69 1.45 7.60
N ASP A 58 -17.30 0.26 8.07
CA ASP A 58 -18.15 -0.52 8.96
C ASP A 58 -18.34 0.17 10.32
N ILE A 59 -17.28 0.81 10.87
CA ILE A 59 -17.38 1.62 12.09
C ILE A 59 -18.34 2.81 11.91
N MET A 60 -18.43 3.37 10.69
CA MET A 60 -19.40 4.46 10.41
C MET A 60 -20.87 4.03 10.60
N SER A 61 -21.17 2.72 10.63
CA SER A 61 -22.51 2.22 11.01
C SER A 61 -22.94 2.64 12.42
N LEU A 62 -21.98 2.99 13.29
CA LEU A 62 -22.22 3.56 14.61
C LEU A 62 -22.68 5.03 14.57
N ARG A 63 -22.94 5.60 13.36
CA ARG A 63 -23.34 7.00 13.13
C ARG A 63 -22.25 8.00 13.52
N VAL A 64 -21.00 7.66 13.27
CA VAL A 64 -19.84 8.53 13.44
C VAL A 64 -19.32 9.01 12.07
N THR A 65 -18.60 10.13 12.06
CA THR A 65 -17.92 10.61 10.84
C THR A 65 -16.79 9.67 10.42
N GLU A 66 -16.38 9.71 9.16
CA GLU A 66 -15.24 8.93 8.67
C GLU A 66 -13.95 9.23 9.47
N MET A 67 -13.72 10.51 9.79
CA MET A 67 -12.56 10.92 10.60
C MET A 67 -12.62 10.32 12.01
N GLU A 68 -13.79 10.30 12.64
CA GLU A 68 -13.96 9.67 13.95
C GLU A 68 -13.82 8.14 13.87
N ALA A 69 -14.40 7.51 12.84
CA ALA A 69 -14.26 6.08 12.62
C ALA A 69 -12.79 5.68 12.45
N GLU A 70 -12.01 6.45 11.68
CA GLU A 70 -10.58 6.23 11.51
C GLU A 70 -9.81 6.43 12.82
N ARG A 71 -10.14 7.45 13.60
CA ARG A 71 -9.59 7.67 14.94
C ARG A 71 -9.84 6.48 15.86
N LEU A 72 -11.10 6.01 15.92
CA LEU A 72 -11.50 4.87 16.75
C LEU A 72 -10.75 3.60 16.33
N LYS A 73 -10.68 3.31 15.04
CA LYS A 73 -9.94 2.16 14.50
C LYS A 73 -8.47 2.20 14.90
N ARG A 74 -7.80 3.34 14.73
CA ARG A 74 -6.35 3.48 14.99
C ARG A 74 -6.01 3.49 16.48
N THR A 75 -6.92 4.03 17.32
CA THR A 75 -6.66 4.20 18.76
C THR A 75 -7.01 2.94 19.55
N TYR A 76 -8.11 2.30 19.21
CA TYR A 76 -8.70 1.24 20.01
C TYR A 76 -8.84 -0.10 19.29
N GLY A 77 -8.77 -0.11 17.95
CA GLY A 77 -9.06 -1.29 17.16
C GLY A 77 -8.05 -2.41 17.32
N SER A 78 -8.55 -3.65 17.33
CA SER A 78 -7.76 -4.88 17.33
C SER A 78 -8.31 -5.84 16.28
N ALA A 79 -7.41 -6.53 15.55
CA ALA A 79 -7.78 -7.56 14.57
C ALA A 79 -8.14 -8.90 15.22
N LEU A 80 -7.90 -9.04 16.53
CA LEU A 80 -8.23 -10.23 17.34
C LEU A 80 -9.20 -9.85 18.47
N PRO A 81 -9.87 -10.84 19.08
CA PRO A 81 -10.68 -10.64 20.27
C PRO A 81 -9.89 -9.90 21.37
N LEU A 82 -10.61 -9.13 22.16
CA LEU A 82 -10.03 -8.44 23.30
C LEU A 82 -9.86 -9.40 24.48
N ASP A 83 -8.89 -9.07 25.33
CA ASP A 83 -8.80 -9.69 26.65
C ASP A 83 -10.01 -9.30 27.50
N ARG A 84 -10.45 -10.19 28.41
CA ARG A 84 -11.62 -10.00 29.25
C ARG A 84 -11.63 -8.67 30.02
N ASP A 85 -10.46 -8.21 30.45
CA ASP A 85 -10.31 -6.95 31.18
C ASP A 85 -10.61 -5.72 30.30
N LYS A 86 -10.39 -5.84 28.98
CA LYS A 86 -10.65 -4.79 28.00
C LYS A 86 -12.09 -4.79 27.48
N GLU A 87 -12.77 -5.94 27.51
CA GLU A 87 -14.16 -6.07 27.02
C GLU A 87 -15.12 -5.11 27.75
N GLN A 88 -14.89 -4.89 29.04
CA GLN A 88 -15.70 -4.00 29.88
C GLN A 88 -15.27 -2.53 29.85
N GLN A 89 -14.19 -2.23 29.11
CA GLN A 89 -13.69 -0.86 28.98
C GLN A 89 -14.69 -0.01 28.21
N LYS A 90 -15.00 1.16 28.74
CA LYS A 90 -15.80 2.19 28.05
C LYS A 90 -14.90 3.16 27.33
N ILE A 91 -15.28 3.54 26.13
CA ILE A 91 -14.63 4.55 25.30
C ILE A 91 -15.62 5.63 24.94
N GLU A 92 -15.09 6.84 24.71
CA GLU A 92 -15.89 7.96 24.21
C GLU A 92 -15.92 7.97 22.68
N ILE A 93 -17.11 8.15 22.11
CA ILE A 93 -17.35 8.29 20.68
C ILE A 93 -18.13 9.56 20.38
N ASN A 94 -17.81 10.23 19.26
CA ASN A 94 -18.49 11.44 18.80
C ASN A 94 -19.45 11.08 17.67
N LYS A 95 -20.75 11.00 17.99
CA LYS A 95 -21.79 10.71 16.99
C LYS A 95 -22.14 11.96 16.18
N MET A 96 -22.58 11.75 14.94
CA MET A 96 -22.91 12.83 14.00
C MET A 96 -24.11 13.68 14.46
N ASP A 97 -25.05 13.06 15.19
CA ASP A 97 -26.31 13.70 15.56
C ASP A 97 -26.31 14.23 17.01
N ASP A 98 -25.21 14.10 17.73
CA ASP A 98 -25.10 14.54 19.11
C ASP A 98 -23.84 15.37 19.31
N TYR A 99 -24.01 16.57 19.87
CA TYR A 99 -22.87 17.43 20.22
C TYR A 99 -22.14 16.98 21.49
N ARG A 100 -22.64 15.93 22.15
CA ARG A 100 -22.01 15.34 23.33
C ARG A 100 -21.37 14.01 22.96
N SER A 101 -20.18 13.76 23.48
CA SER A 101 -19.59 12.43 23.40
C SER A 101 -20.50 11.42 24.10
N GLN A 102 -20.61 10.24 23.53
CA GLN A 102 -21.34 9.11 24.10
C GLN A 102 -20.36 8.04 24.51
N GLU A 103 -20.69 7.31 25.57
CA GLU A 103 -19.93 6.12 25.96
C GLU A 103 -20.45 4.89 25.21
N MET A 104 -19.51 4.03 24.78
CA MET A 104 -19.79 2.68 24.31
C MET A 104 -18.79 1.68 24.88
N LEU A 105 -19.12 0.39 24.86
CA LEU A 105 -18.14 -0.63 25.23
C LEU A 105 -17.10 -0.80 24.12
N LEU A 106 -15.85 -0.96 24.51
CA LEU A 106 -14.77 -1.26 23.56
C LEU A 106 -15.01 -2.58 22.84
N ALA A 107 -15.64 -3.55 23.49
CA ALA A 107 -16.02 -4.82 22.89
C ALA A 107 -16.92 -4.65 21.66
N ASP A 108 -17.92 -3.76 21.73
CA ASP A 108 -18.86 -3.52 20.60
C ASP A 108 -18.13 -2.94 19.38
N LEU A 109 -17.18 -2.03 19.60
CA LEU A 109 -16.32 -1.50 18.53
C LEU A 109 -15.44 -2.59 17.95
N ASN A 110 -14.80 -3.39 18.84
CA ASN A 110 -13.84 -4.38 18.40
C ASN A 110 -14.49 -5.54 17.63
N GLU A 111 -15.73 -5.92 17.96
CA GLU A 111 -16.47 -6.94 17.21
C GLU A 111 -16.58 -6.57 15.72
N ILE A 112 -16.88 -5.30 15.42
CA ILE A 112 -16.94 -4.77 14.05
C ILE A 112 -15.57 -4.89 13.35
N ILE A 113 -14.52 -4.43 14.05
CA ILE A 113 -13.16 -4.39 13.50
C ILE A 113 -12.62 -5.79 13.26
N GLU A 114 -12.77 -6.69 14.24
CA GLU A 114 -12.33 -8.08 14.16
C GLU A 114 -13.01 -8.83 13.02
N ALA A 115 -14.35 -8.70 12.90
CA ALA A 115 -15.10 -9.38 11.85
C ALA A 115 -14.61 -9.01 10.45
N ARG A 116 -14.39 -7.71 10.19
CA ARG A 116 -13.87 -7.26 8.90
C ARG A 116 -12.42 -7.64 8.69
N SER A 117 -11.59 -7.53 9.71
CA SER A 117 -10.18 -7.93 9.65
C SER A 117 -10.04 -9.41 9.31
N ARG A 118 -10.83 -10.26 9.96
CA ARG A 118 -10.88 -11.71 9.70
C ARG A 118 -11.29 -12.01 8.26
N GLU A 119 -12.26 -11.27 7.71
CA GLU A 119 -12.67 -11.43 6.31
C GLU A 119 -11.52 -11.08 5.35
N ILE A 120 -10.85 -9.95 5.55
CA ILE A 120 -9.71 -9.53 4.72
C ILE A 120 -8.60 -10.58 4.77
N VAL A 121 -8.23 -11.03 5.97
CA VAL A 121 -7.16 -12.02 6.20
C VAL A 121 -7.51 -13.37 5.53
N LYS A 122 -8.74 -13.86 5.68
CA LYS A 122 -9.18 -15.11 5.03
C LYS A 122 -9.17 -15.02 3.50
N ASN A 123 -9.57 -13.86 2.95
CA ASN A 123 -9.51 -13.66 1.51
C ASN A 123 -8.06 -13.59 0.99
N ALA A 124 -7.13 -13.01 1.77
CA ALA A 124 -5.71 -13.05 1.45
C ALA A 124 -5.16 -14.50 1.51
N TYR A 125 -5.55 -15.29 2.51
CA TYR A 125 -5.17 -16.70 2.62
C TYR A 125 -5.65 -17.54 1.43
N ALA A 126 -6.88 -17.34 0.97
CA ALA A 126 -7.41 -18.01 -0.21
C ALA A 126 -6.54 -17.80 -1.47
N ARG A 127 -5.84 -16.65 -1.56
CA ARG A 127 -4.88 -16.41 -2.68
C ARG A 127 -3.63 -17.29 -2.58
N LEU A 128 -3.22 -17.68 -1.37
CA LEU A 128 -2.13 -18.64 -1.18
C LEU A 128 -2.58 -20.05 -1.58
N GLU A 129 -3.82 -20.41 -1.24
CA GLU A 129 -4.42 -21.70 -1.64
C GLU A 129 -4.53 -21.78 -3.17
N ASP A 130 -5.04 -20.74 -3.83
CA ASP A 130 -5.13 -20.65 -5.28
C ASP A 130 -3.74 -20.79 -5.97
N ALA A 131 -2.69 -20.28 -5.32
CA ALA A 131 -1.31 -20.39 -5.81
C ALA A 131 -0.62 -21.72 -5.43
N GLY A 132 -1.26 -22.55 -4.62
CA GLY A 132 -0.73 -23.84 -4.18
C GLY A 132 0.40 -23.75 -3.15
N VAL A 133 0.56 -22.63 -2.44
CA VAL A 133 1.65 -22.39 -1.48
C VAL A 133 1.20 -22.32 -0.01
N ALA A 134 -0.09 -22.37 0.26
CA ALA A 134 -0.67 -22.19 1.60
C ALA A 134 -0.12 -23.13 2.69
N LYS A 135 0.39 -24.29 2.31
CA LYS A 135 0.97 -25.28 3.25
C LYS A 135 2.39 -25.70 2.87
N GLU A 136 3.05 -24.88 2.06
CA GLU A 136 4.39 -25.22 1.61
C GLU A 136 5.40 -24.83 2.68
N PRO A 137 6.28 -25.76 3.13
CA PRO A 137 7.26 -25.45 4.15
C PRO A 137 8.33 -24.47 3.65
N GLY A 138 8.84 -23.64 4.56
CA GLY A 138 9.91 -22.68 4.24
C GLY A 138 9.41 -21.35 3.68
N PHE A 139 8.10 -21.11 3.64
CA PHE A 139 7.54 -19.80 3.36
C PHE A 139 7.41 -18.98 4.64
N SER A 140 7.67 -17.67 4.51
CA SER A 140 7.36 -16.67 5.54
C SER A 140 6.46 -15.59 4.97
N VAL A 141 5.72 -14.91 5.84
CA VAL A 141 4.81 -13.84 5.45
C VAL A 141 5.37 -12.50 5.92
N THR A 142 5.46 -11.53 5.03
CA THR A 142 5.73 -10.13 5.37
C THR A 142 4.46 -9.33 5.15
N ILE A 143 4.01 -8.60 6.18
CA ILE A 143 2.85 -7.71 6.08
C ILE A 143 3.30 -6.26 6.02
N ALA A 144 2.73 -5.48 5.10
CA ALA A 144 3.04 -4.07 4.88
C ALA A 144 1.77 -3.27 4.55
N GLY A 145 1.94 -1.98 4.25
CA GLY A 145 0.85 -1.06 3.96
C GLY A 145 0.23 -0.45 5.20
N CYS A 146 -0.53 0.63 5.04
CA CYS A 146 -1.12 1.39 6.15
C CYS A 146 -2.09 0.57 7.02
N GLY A 147 -2.77 -0.43 6.45
CA GLY A 147 -3.64 -1.35 7.18
C GLY A 147 -2.89 -2.27 8.13
N SER A 148 -1.59 -2.53 7.88
CA SER A 148 -0.77 -3.38 8.75
C SER A 148 -0.50 -2.78 10.14
N ALA A 149 -0.78 -1.47 10.31
CA ALA A 149 -0.69 -0.78 11.59
C ALA A 149 -1.83 -1.12 12.57
N LEU A 150 -2.87 -1.84 12.13
CA LEU A 150 -3.94 -2.30 13.03
C LEU A 150 -3.38 -3.25 14.09
N SER A 151 -3.70 -3.00 15.35
CA SER A 151 -3.22 -3.84 16.44
C SER A 151 -3.60 -5.31 16.25
N ASN A 152 -2.70 -6.22 16.59
CA ASN A 152 -2.86 -7.67 16.50
C ASN A 152 -3.14 -8.21 15.08
N LEU A 153 -2.95 -7.39 14.01
CA LEU A 153 -3.14 -7.89 12.65
C LEU A 153 -2.08 -8.94 12.28
N ARG A 154 -0.84 -8.75 12.72
CA ARG A 154 0.23 -9.73 12.50
C ARG A 154 -0.13 -11.08 13.13
N GLU A 155 -0.60 -11.06 14.34
CA GLU A 155 -1.02 -12.25 15.10
C GLU A 155 -2.24 -12.91 14.39
N ALA A 156 -3.24 -12.13 13.96
CA ALA A 156 -4.39 -12.63 13.22
C ALA A 156 -3.99 -13.31 11.89
N VAL A 157 -3.02 -12.74 11.19
CA VAL A 157 -2.47 -13.35 9.97
C VAL A 157 -1.71 -14.63 10.32
N SER A 158 -0.86 -14.62 11.36
CA SER A 158 -0.09 -15.78 11.80
C SER A 158 -1.00 -16.96 12.19
N GLU A 159 -2.06 -16.69 12.95
CA GLU A 159 -3.03 -17.71 13.34
C GLU A 159 -3.81 -18.29 12.14
N CYS A 160 -4.22 -17.41 11.20
CA CYS A 160 -4.99 -17.86 10.04
C CYS A 160 -4.15 -18.64 9.04
N PHE A 161 -2.88 -18.29 8.85
CA PHE A 161 -1.99 -18.84 7.84
C PHE A 161 -1.17 -20.04 8.37
N ASP A 162 -1.04 -20.16 9.69
CA ASP A 162 -0.12 -21.10 10.35
C ASP A 162 1.32 -20.90 9.86
N MET A 163 1.74 -19.65 9.72
CA MET A 163 3.04 -19.23 9.20
C MET A 163 3.67 -18.16 10.08
N GLU A 164 5.00 -18.06 10.00
CA GLU A 164 5.74 -16.96 10.63
C GLU A 164 5.47 -15.65 9.89
N VAL A 165 5.09 -14.59 10.61
CA VAL A 165 4.71 -13.29 10.06
C VAL A 165 5.61 -12.19 10.60
N HIS A 166 6.16 -11.38 9.69
CA HIS A 166 7.08 -10.29 9.98
C HIS A 166 6.55 -8.95 9.50
N TYR A 167 6.97 -7.89 10.17
CA TYR A 167 6.93 -6.54 9.61
C TYR A 167 8.14 -6.30 8.72
N PRO A 168 8.04 -5.42 7.70
CA PRO A 168 9.15 -5.14 6.81
C PRO A 168 10.29 -4.43 7.55
N LEU A 169 11.51 -4.86 7.28
CA LEU A 169 12.72 -4.21 7.75
C LEU A 169 13.36 -3.46 6.59
N ILE A 170 13.23 -2.14 6.58
CA ILE A 170 13.96 -1.29 5.63
C ILE A 170 15.43 -1.21 6.08
N ARG A 171 16.35 -1.58 5.20
CA ARG A 171 17.77 -1.61 5.53
C ARG A 171 18.30 -0.21 5.83
N LYS A 172 19.12 -0.09 6.88
CA LYS A 172 19.83 1.15 7.18
C LYS A 172 20.64 1.61 5.98
N GLY A 173 20.55 2.89 5.63
CA GLY A 173 21.24 3.49 4.50
C GLY A 173 20.53 3.39 3.14
N THR A 174 19.36 2.74 3.07
CA THR A 174 18.51 2.77 1.86
C THR A 174 17.87 4.15 1.68
N ILE A 175 17.63 4.85 2.79
CA ILE A 175 17.00 6.17 2.84
C ILE A 175 17.87 7.05 3.77
N ASP A 176 18.01 8.33 3.45
CA ASP A 176 18.75 9.27 4.27
C ASP A 176 18.12 9.40 5.67
N SER A 177 18.95 9.54 6.70
CA SER A 177 18.55 9.57 8.11
C SER A 177 17.54 10.67 8.46
N SER A 178 17.48 11.76 7.70
CA SER A 178 16.46 12.82 7.88
C SER A 178 15.03 12.32 7.59
N VAL A 179 14.90 11.17 6.92
CA VAL A 179 13.63 10.55 6.51
C VAL A 179 13.37 9.25 7.27
N GLU A 180 14.20 8.92 8.27
CA GLU A 180 14.11 7.64 9.01
C GLU A 180 12.73 7.45 9.66
N MET A 181 12.10 8.53 10.13
CA MET A 181 10.76 8.51 10.69
C MET A 181 9.68 8.14 9.66
N ILE A 182 9.91 8.44 8.37
CA ILE A 182 9.01 8.06 7.27
C ILE A 182 9.29 6.62 6.85
N ALA A 183 10.56 6.21 6.83
CA ALA A 183 10.98 4.88 6.41
C ALA A 183 10.42 3.75 7.29
N ASN A 184 10.33 3.99 8.61
CA ASN A 184 9.84 3.01 9.57
C ASN A 184 8.33 3.11 9.85
N ASN A 185 7.61 4.01 9.17
CA ASN A 185 6.17 4.16 9.33
C ASN A 185 5.44 3.35 8.24
N PRO A 186 4.59 2.37 8.62
CA PRO A 186 3.80 1.56 7.68
C PRO A 186 2.99 2.38 6.68
N ASP A 187 2.52 3.56 7.10
CA ASP A 187 1.71 4.46 6.27
C ASP A 187 2.46 4.92 5.00
N PHE A 188 3.80 4.94 5.02
CA PHE A 188 4.62 5.45 3.93
C PHE A 188 5.42 4.38 3.17
N THR A 189 5.43 3.14 3.64
CA THR A 189 6.30 2.08 3.09
C THR A 189 6.13 1.90 1.58
N THR A 190 4.89 1.82 1.09
CA THR A 190 4.60 1.67 -0.34
C THR A 190 4.97 2.93 -1.14
N ALA A 191 4.73 4.13 -0.58
CA ALA A 191 5.12 5.38 -1.22
C ALA A 191 6.64 5.51 -1.34
N VAL A 192 7.37 5.15 -0.31
CA VAL A 192 8.85 5.10 -0.30
C VAL A 192 9.36 4.12 -1.35
N ALA A 193 8.78 2.92 -1.43
CA ALA A 193 9.13 1.93 -2.44
C ALA A 193 8.98 2.49 -3.87
N LEU A 194 7.88 3.17 -4.15
CA LEU A 194 7.63 3.80 -5.44
C LEU A 194 8.61 4.93 -5.75
N LEU A 195 8.97 5.75 -4.76
CA LEU A 195 9.95 6.83 -4.92
C LEU A 195 11.34 6.30 -5.27
N LEU A 196 11.77 5.20 -4.65
CA LEU A 196 13.06 4.58 -4.93
C LEU A 196 13.17 3.98 -6.34
N HIS A 197 12.04 3.65 -6.97
CA HIS A 197 11.98 3.23 -8.38
C HIS A 197 11.93 4.41 -9.37
N GLY A 198 11.73 5.64 -8.89
CA GLY A 198 11.75 6.85 -9.72
C GLY A 198 13.17 7.16 -10.21
N LYS A 199 13.32 7.39 -11.52
CA LYS A 199 14.61 7.77 -12.13
C LYS A 199 14.82 9.28 -12.25
N GLU A 200 13.74 10.04 -12.14
CA GLU A 200 13.74 11.49 -12.32
C GLU A 200 12.95 12.17 -11.21
N ASN A 201 13.42 13.35 -10.79
CA ASN A 201 12.69 14.14 -9.80
C ASN A 201 11.51 14.87 -10.48
N CYS A 202 10.30 14.34 -10.30
CA CYS A 202 9.08 14.91 -10.87
C CYS A 202 8.72 16.30 -10.32
N ALA A 203 9.29 16.71 -9.18
CA ALA A 203 9.05 18.01 -8.57
C ALA A 203 9.90 19.11 -9.23
N LEU A 204 10.98 18.75 -9.93
CA LEU A 204 11.73 19.70 -10.73
C LEU A 204 10.93 20.00 -12.00
N ARG A 205 10.51 21.26 -12.14
CA ARG A 205 9.87 21.75 -13.36
C ARG A 205 10.87 21.59 -14.50
N GLN A 206 10.64 20.64 -15.41
CA GLN A 206 11.45 20.54 -16.62
C GLN A 206 11.19 21.81 -17.42
N GLU A 207 12.24 22.60 -17.66
CA GLU A 207 12.15 23.67 -18.67
C GLU A 207 11.77 23.01 -20.00
N PRO A 208 10.80 23.58 -20.72
CA PRO A 208 10.39 23.01 -22.01
C PRO A 208 11.66 22.92 -22.88
N LYS A 209 12.00 21.71 -23.31
CA LYS A 209 13.07 21.50 -24.29
C LYS A 209 12.78 22.39 -25.47
N THR A 210 13.54 23.43 -25.65
CA THR A 210 13.50 24.28 -26.85
C THR A 210 13.75 23.36 -28.03
N GLU A 211 12.71 23.08 -28.80
CA GLU A 211 12.87 22.38 -30.07
C GLU A 211 13.89 23.16 -30.91
N PRO A 212 14.87 22.48 -31.55
CA PRO A 212 15.82 23.17 -32.42
C PRO A 212 15.02 23.93 -33.47
N LYS A 213 15.21 25.24 -33.53
CA LYS A 213 14.62 26.09 -34.57
C LYS A 213 15.01 25.51 -35.91
N VAL A 214 14.06 24.87 -36.58
CA VAL A 214 14.21 24.46 -37.98
C VAL A 214 14.38 25.74 -38.77
N THR A 215 15.60 26.08 -39.16
CA THR A 215 15.90 27.17 -40.07
C THR A 215 15.34 26.78 -41.42
N ARG A 216 14.17 27.31 -41.77
CA ARG A 216 13.62 27.18 -43.12
C ARG A 216 14.63 27.83 -44.06
N VAL A 217 15.40 27.01 -44.77
CA VAL A 217 16.18 27.45 -45.91
C VAL A 217 15.16 27.84 -47.01
N GLN A 218 15.04 29.13 -47.27
CA GLN A 218 14.26 29.59 -48.41
C GLN A 218 14.97 29.13 -49.70
N PRO A 219 14.27 28.52 -50.67
CA PRO A 219 14.87 28.20 -51.97
C PRO A 219 15.21 29.50 -52.69
N LYS A 220 16.50 29.66 -53.05
CA LYS A 220 16.91 30.73 -53.98
C LYS A 220 16.21 30.48 -55.30
N VAL A 221 15.25 31.35 -55.63
CA VAL A 221 14.68 31.44 -56.99
C VAL A 221 15.73 32.16 -57.85
N THR A 222 16.42 31.42 -58.71
CA THR A 222 17.23 31.96 -59.80
C THR A 222 16.26 32.44 -60.89
N VAL A 223 16.13 33.76 -61.00
CA VAL A 223 15.42 34.37 -62.17
C VAL A 223 16.41 34.34 -63.33
N GLU A 224 16.14 33.54 -64.39
CA GLU A 224 16.82 33.62 -65.67
C GLU A 224 16.33 34.85 -66.39
N GLU A 225 17.26 35.76 -66.75
CA GLU A 225 17.00 36.90 -67.60
C GLU A 225 16.73 36.44 -69.04
N PRO A 226 15.76 37.00 -69.75
CA PRO A 226 15.54 36.63 -71.11
C PRO A 226 16.59 37.22 -72.06
N THR A 227 17.19 36.38 -72.87
CA THR A 227 18.12 36.78 -73.95
C THR A 227 17.38 37.58 -75.01
N PRO A 228 18.00 38.68 -75.52
CA PRO A 228 17.38 39.46 -76.58
C PRO A 228 17.49 38.73 -77.93
N LYS A 229 16.38 38.73 -78.70
CA LYS A 229 16.34 38.30 -80.09
C LYS A 229 17.05 39.35 -80.96
N VAL A 230 18.07 38.93 -81.68
CA VAL A 230 18.65 39.70 -82.79
C VAL A 230 17.98 39.25 -84.04
N GLU A 231 17.67 40.26 -84.87
CA GLU A 231 17.06 40.12 -86.21
C GLU A 231 17.89 39.25 -87.21
#